data_b375d73560e30aafc214584ffd157f47
#
_entry.id   b375d73560e30aafc214584ffd157f47
#
_cell.length_a   1.000
_cell.length_b   1.000
_cell.length_c   1.000
_cell.angle_alpha   90.00
_cell.angle_beta   90.00
_cell.angle_gamma   90.00
#
_symmetry.space_group_name_H-M   'P 1'
#
loop_
_entity.id
_entity.type
_entity.pdbx_description
1 polymer ?
#
loop_
_entity_poly.entity_id
_entity_poly.type
_entity_poly.pdbx_seq_one_letter_code
_entity_poly.pdbx_strand_id
1 'polypeptide(L)'
;KGFHVTVRELPFATVPIEANEDIDEENPSFDSVTNSNATKVIKNDADSFIHCKEDYTSLAEKHFIIWLAQKRFYIASSLVEERKCVSEIADLLRYIKDQLVFDQCIEQLGKIHGKVKLWRDAVTQARGEAKRRSDKLSSMNDMQREAELLRQFGLYIRENCYYSVGDEDEDPSRISNFIMEPLFHIEDESNGTRIFRMRNTYNICRVIELKESEMCSLSNFQQKVGSLGNYIWLAKIDKLNRVKEYLYSKTDTAERIRKLGWNRNENFFAFGNGILTDGVFKEVNELGIVKSPSGKAFYIPATSKIYIHNQEIFQFERLMVHENRNGVKLYGFASKLIEVFGENASIALCYLFSTLFRDIIFGRTRHFPILNLFGEKGTGKTTLATSLQSFFLHGVDPPNLGVTSVPAMNDRVSQAVNTLVVLDEYKNDLDIRKIAYLKGLWGGGGQTKKNTSTDGMATQTIVTTGVALCGQDKPTQDMALYTRAIFLAFSKTSFNQLEKKHYEDLVSLCNLGLTHLTVEILNHRELFEKNFSEIYSIT
;
A
#
# COMPACT_ATOMS: atom_id res chain seq x y z
N LYS A 1 -15.57 22.42 -9.31
CA LYS A 1 -16.91 21.99 -9.75
C LYS A 1 -17.82 22.07 -8.54
N GLY A 2 -18.99 22.79 -8.63
CA GLY A 2 -19.95 22.83 -7.55
C GLY A 2 -20.80 21.56 -7.61
N PHE A 3 -20.79 20.78 -6.55
CA PHE A 3 -21.63 19.60 -6.45
C PHE A 3 -23.01 19.99 -5.89
N HIS A 4 -24.07 19.50 -6.53
CA HIS A 4 -25.41 19.54 -5.98
C HIS A 4 -25.62 18.22 -5.24
N VAL A 5 -25.71 18.30 -3.92
CA VAL A 5 -25.84 17.13 -3.06
C VAL A 5 -27.21 17.15 -2.39
N THR A 6 -27.96 16.06 -2.55
CA THR A 6 -29.25 15.87 -1.88
C THR A 6 -29.16 14.70 -0.90
N VAL A 7 -29.90 14.79 0.19
CA VAL A 7 -30.04 13.74 1.21
C VAL A 7 -31.50 13.32 1.26
N ARG A 8 -31.73 12.02 1.28
CA ARG A 8 -33.03 11.43 1.54
C ARG A 8 -33.08 10.86 2.95
N GLU A 9 -34.02 11.31 3.76
CA GLU A 9 -34.20 10.78 5.09
C GLU A 9 -35.07 9.51 5.02
N LEU A 10 -34.56 8.42 5.57
CA LEU A 10 -35.28 7.18 5.72
C LEU A 10 -35.92 7.12 7.11
N PRO A 11 -37.22 6.81 7.21
CA PRO A 11 -37.83 6.51 8.50
C PRO A 11 -37.32 5.14 8.95
N PHE A 12 -36.58 5.04 10.01
CA PHE A 12 -36.08 3.80 10.63
C PHE A 12 -35.74 2.64 9.68
N ALA A 13 -34.61 2.49 9.54
CA ALA A 13 -34.04 1.81 8.64
C ALA A 13 -33.39 0.49 8.44
N THR A 14 -34.12 -0.45 8.10
CA THR A 14 -33.65 -1.61 7.36
C THR A 14 -34.38 -1.69 6.03
N VAL A 15 -33.66 -1.38 4.96
CA VAL A 15 -34.21 -1.50 3.61
C VAL A 15 -33.36 -2.52 2.87
N PRO A 16 -33.96 -3.51 2.18
CA PRO A 16 -33.24 -4.37 1.25
C PRO A 16 -32.70 -3.50 0.11
N ILE A 17 -31.41 -3.60 -0.17
CA ILE A 17 -30.79 -2.86 -1.26
C ILE A 17 -30.42 -3.87 -2.32
N GLU A 18 -31.06 -3.78 -3.48
CA GLU A 18 -30.64 -4.54 -4.65
C GLU A 18 -29.43 -3.84 -5.31
N ALA A 19 -28.47 -4.66 -5.74
CA ALA A 19 -27.32 -4.18 -6.48
C ALA A 19 -27.77 -3.63 -7.84
N ASN A 20 -27.59 -2.35 -8.08
CA ASN A 20 -27.71 -1.80 -9.41
C ASN A 20 -26.37 -1.89 -10.13
N GLU A 21 -26.35 -2.61 -11.25
CA GLU A 21 -25.18 -2.76 -12.11
C GLU A 21 -24.85 -1.49 -12.93
N ASP A 22 -25.75 -0.52 -12.96
CA ASP A 22 -25.57 0.72 -13.74
C ASP A 22 -25.20 1.89 -12.80
N ILE A 23 -23.92 1.97 -12.46
CA ILE A 23 -23.37 3.18 -11.86
C ILE A 23 -22.79 4.01 -12.99
N ASP A 24 -23.37 5.17 -13.24
CA ASP A 24 -22.77 6.17 -14.10
C ASP A 24 -21.40 6.55 -13.53
N GLU A 25 -20.33 6.20 -14.25
CA GLU A 25 -18.93 6.54 -13.92
C GLU A 25 -18.67 8.05 -13.77
N GLU A 26 -19.63 8.88 -14.12
CA GLU A 26 -19.54 10.34 -14.02
C GLU A 26 -19.87 10.93 -12.64
N ASN A 27 -20.31 10.10 -11.68
CA ASN A 27 -20.72 10.61 -10.37
C ASN A 27 -20.07 9.83 -9.19
N PRO A 28 -18.82 10.13 -8.83
CA PRO A 28 -18.03 9.36 -7.86
C PRO A 28 -18.48 9.50 -6.40
N SER A 29 -19.61 10.12 -6.13
CA SER A 29 -20.07 10.38 -4.75
C SER A 29 -21.03 9.33 -4.18
N PHE A 30 -21.20 8.20 -4.85
CA PHE A 30 -22.16 7.19 -4.43
C PHE A 30 -21.46 5.87 -4.12
N ASP A 31 -21.55 5.44 -2.87
CA ASP A 31 -21.22 4.07 -2.50
C ASP A 31 -22.27 3.13 -3.07
N SER A 32 -21.90 2.37 -4.08
CA SER A 32 -22.70 1.26 -4.55
C SER A 32 -22.66 0.13 -3.53
N VAL A 33 -23.77 -0.16 -2.92
CA VAL A 33 -23.90 -1.35 -2.09
C VAL A 33 -24.23 -2.53 -2.99
N THR A 34 -23.25 -3.34 -3.29
CA THR A 34 -23.35 -4.51 -4.15
C THR A 34 -23.78 -5.76 -3.40
N ASN A 35 -24.83 -5.77 -2.64
CA ASN A 35 -25.27 -7.00 -1.99
C ASN A 35 -26.79 -7.18 -2.19
N SER A 36 -27.15 -7.90 -3.22
CA SER A 36 -28.49 -8.41 -3.43
C SER A 36 -28.87 -9.31 -2.25
N ASN A 37 -29.77 -8.99 -1.41
CA ASN A 37 -30.24 -9.68 -0.20
C ASN A 37 -29.61 -9.26 1.14
N ALA A 38 -28.85 -8.20 1.20
CA ALA A 38 -28.40 -7.67 2.48
C ALA A 38 -29.35 -6.55 2.94
N THR A 39 -29.83 -6.66 4.17
CA THR A 39 -30.50 -5.57 4.84
C THR A 39 -29.46 -4.68 5.50
N LYS A 40 -29.30 -3.44 5.05
CA LYS A 40 -28.37 -2.49 5.64
C LYS A 40 -29.12 -1.48 6.50
N VAL A 41 -28.64 -1.28 7.72
CA VAL A 41 -29.08 -0.16 8.56
C VAL A 41 -28.43 1.11 8.01
N ILE A 42 -29.24 2.04 7.58
CA ILE A 42 -28.76 3.31 7.02
C ILE A 42 -28.76 4.33 8.14
N LYS A 43 -27.59 4.89 8.40
CA LYS A 43 -27.44 6.00 9.33
C LYS A 43 -27.81 7.29 8.63
N ASN A 44 -28.67 8.07 9.26
CA ASN A 44 -28.99 9.45 8.86
C ASN A 44 -27.87 10.39 9.28
N ASP A 45 -26.69 10.28 8.69
CA ASP A 45 -25.61 11.21 8.91
C ASP A 45 -25.19 11.89 7.59
N ALA A 46 -24.36 12.94 7.70
CA ALA A 46 -23.98 13.75 6.57
C ALA A 46 -23.13 13.01 5.53
N ASP A 47 -22.55 11.88 5.90
CA ASP A 47 -21.63 11.09 5.08
C ASP A 47 -22.34 9.93 4.37
N SER A 48 -23.64 9.71 4.67
CA SER A 48 -24.43 8.60 4.10
C SER A 48 -25.27 9.08 2.93
N PHE A 49 -24.83 8.82 1.72
CA PHE A 49 -25.59 9.05 0.51
C PHE A 49 -26.04 7.73 -0.09
N ILE A 50 -27.32 7.63 -0.42
CA ILE A 50 -27.87 6.47 -1.09
C ILE A 50 -28.52 6.92 -2.37
N HIS A 51 -28.03 6.39 -3.46
CA HIS A 51 -28.59 6.60 -4.78
C HIS A 51 -29.26 5.31 -5.26
N CYS A 52 -30.55 5.18 -4.95
CA CYS A 52 -31.40 4.11 -5.47
C CYS A 52 -32.49 4.73 -6.33
N LYS A 53 -32.55 4.37 -7.59
CA LYS A 53 -33.46 5.01 -8.57
C LYS A 53 -34.94 4.73 -8.32
N GLU A 54 -35.31 3.60 -7.73
CA GLU A 54 -36.71 3.14 -7.70
C GLU A 54 -37.34 3.10 -6.30
N ASP A 55 -36.63 2.75 -5.26
CA ASP A 55 -37.20 2.49 -3.94
C ASP A 55 -37.44 3.72 -3.06
N TYR A 56 -36.82 4.86 -3.42
CA TYR A 56 -36.88 6.09 -2.61
C TYR A 56 -37.60 7.26 -3.28
N THR A 57 -38.30 7.01 -4.37
CA THR A 57 -39.07 8.06 -5.09
C THR A 57 -40.17 8.68 -4.24
N SER A 58 -40.67 7.98 -3.22
CA SER A 58 -41.68 8.46 -2.27
C SER A 58 -41.09 9.30 -1.11
N LEU A 59 -39.78 9.32 -0.92
CA LEU A 59 -39.13 10.07 0.15
C LEU A 59 -38.85 11.50 -0.29
N ALA A 60 -39.17 12.45 0.59
CA ALA A 60 -38.90 13.87 0.34
C ALA A 60 -37.39 14.12 0.20
N GLU A 61 -36.99 14.65 -0.93
CA GLU A 61 -35.59 15.03 -1.21
C GLU A 61 -35.26 16.35 -0.53
N LYS A 62 -34.20 16.40 0.27
CA LYS A 62 -33.71 17.60 0.93
C LYS A 62 -32.30 17.92 0.49
N HIS A 63 -32.01 19.17 0.24
CA HIS A 63 -30.65 19.60 0.03
C HIS A 63 -29.81 19.36 1.30
N PHE A 64 -28.60 18.80 1.15
CA PHE A 64 -27.71 18.44 2.27
C PHE A 64 -27.57 19.56 3.32
N ILE A 65 -27.43 20.80 2.88
CA ILE A 65 -27.27 21.97 3.78
C ILE A 65 -28.52 22.17 4.65
N ILE A 66 -29.71 21.92 4.12
CA ILE A 66 -30.98 22.01 4.87
C ILE A 66 -31.07 20.92 5.94
N TRP A 67 -30.73 19.70 5.56
CA TRP A 67 -30.68 18.58 6.50
C TRP A 67 -29.65 18.84 7.62
N LEU A 68 -28.45 19.31 7.28
CA LEU A 68 -27.41 19.65 8.24
C LEU A 68 -27.86 20.76 9.19
N ALA A 69 -28.51 21.81 8.66
CA ALA A 69 -29.06 22.90 9.46
C ALA A 69 -30.07 22.39 10.49
N GLN A 70 -31.04 21.58 10.06
CA GLN A 70 -32.01 20.98 10.97
C GLN A 70 -31.36 20.20 12.10
N LYS A 71 -30.34 19.39 11.81
CA LYS A 71 -29.59 18.62 12.82
C LYS A 71 -28.80 19.52 13.76
N ARG A 72 -28.11 20.53 13.26
CA ARG A 72 -27.28 21.44 14.07
C ARG A 72 -28.11 22.32 14.99
N PHE A 73 -29.19 22.91 14.51
CA PHE A 73 -30.08 23.72 15.34
C PHE A 73 -30.87 22.91 16.35
N TYR A 74 -31.16 21.63 16.06
CA TYR A 74 -31.78 20.73 17.04
C TYR A 74 -30.87 20.44 18.25
N ILE A 75 -29.55 20.44 18.05
CA ILE A 75 -28.57 20.15 19.11
C ILE A 75 -28.13 21.42 19.83
N ALA A 76 -28.23 22.60 19.19
CA ALA A 76 -27.77 23.88 19.76
C ALA A 76 -28.60 24.22 21.00
N SER A 77 -27.91 24.42 22.13
CA SER A 77 -28.50 24.69 23.45
C SER A 77 -28.32 26.13 23.91
N SER A 78 -27.58 26.94 23.14
CA SER A 78 -27.27 28.34 23.49
C SER A 78 -27.24 29.26 22.25
N LEU A 79 -27.47 30.57 22.48
CA LEU A 79 -27.37 31.58 21.44
C LEU A 79 -26.00 31.67 20.77
N VAL A 80 -24.94 31.28 21.50
CA VAL A 80 -23.57 31.23 20.95
C VAL A 80 -23.43 30.08 19.96
N GLU A 81 -23.97 28.93 20.31
CA GLU A 81 -23.99 27.76 19.43
C GLU A 81 -24.86 27.99 18.19
N GLU A 82 -26.01 28.64 18.34
CA GLU A 82 -26.85 29.02 17.21
C GLU A 82 -26.12 29.94 16.23
N ARG A 83 -25.40 30.94 16.73
CA ARG A 83 -24.58 31.84 15.89
C ARG A 83 -23.47 31.08 15.17
N LYS A 84 -22.84 30.13 15.86
CA LYS A 84 -21.83 29.26 15.26
C LYS A 84 -22.42 28.40 14.14
N CYS A 85 -23.60 27.83 14.37
CA CYS A 85 -24.33 27.08 13.34
C CYS A 85 -24.66 27.92 12.12
N VAL A 86 -25.13 29.18 12.32
CA VAL A 86 -25.37 30.10 11.20
C VAL A 86 -24.10 30.35 10.38
N SER A 87 -22.97 30.59 11.05
CA SER A 87 -21.68 30.82 10.39
C SER A 87 -21.22 29.60 9.59
N GLU A 88 -21.25 28.42 10.19
CA GLU A 88 -20.85 27.16 9.53
C GLU A 88 -21.71 26.86 8.29
N ILE A 89 -23.03 27.03 8.39
CA ILE A 89 -23.93 26.80 7.27
C ILE A 89 -23.79 27.86 6.18
N ALA A 90 -23.58 29.12 6.55
CA ALA A 90 -23.30 30.20 5.59
C ALA A 90 -22.01 29.95 4.81
N ASP A 91 -20.99 29.39 5.46
CA ASP A 91 -19.75 28.97 4.81
C ASP A 91 -19.95 27.86 3.77
N LEU A 92 -20.87 26.94 3.99
CA LEU A 92 -21.24 25.91 3.01
C LEU A 92 -22.08 26.47 1.86
N LEU A 93 -23.03 27.35 2.15
CA LEU A 93 -23.91 27.99 1.14
C LEU A 93 -23.11 28.79 0.10
N ARG A 94 -21.97 29.33 0.46
CA ARG A 94 -21.12 30.10 -0.49
C ARG A 94 -20.66 29.31 -1.70
N TYR A 95 -20.61 27.96 -1.62
CA TYR A 95 -20.18 27.08 -2.71
C TYR A 95 -21.31 26.78 -3.71
N ILE A 96 -22.55 27.08 -3.38
CA ILE A 96 -23.69 26.91 -4.31
C ILE A 96 -23.57 27.97 -5.40
N LYS A 97 -23.36 27.56 -6.64
CA LYS A 97 -23.25 28.43 -7.81
C LYS A 97 -24.57 28.67 -8.51
N ASP A 98 -25.48 27.68 -8.44
CA ASP A 98 -26.83 27.79 -9.01
C ASP A 98 -27.69 28.73 -8.17
N GLN A 99 -28.16 29.82 -8.77
CA GLN A 99 -28.91 30.86 -8.07
C GLN A 99 -30.28 30.35 -7.62
N LEU A 100 -30.93 29.49 -8.41
CA LEU A 100 -32.24 28.95 -8.06
C LEU A 100 -32.15 28.04 -6.83
N VAL A 101 -31.18 27.12 -6.84
CA VAL A 101 -30.90 26.23 -5.71
C VAL A 101 -30.50 27.03 -4.47
N PHE A 102 -29.69 28.05 -4.63
CA PHE A 102 -29.29 28.94 -3.54
C PHE A 102 -30.51 29.62 -2.90
N ASP A 103 -31.39 30.23 -3.70
CA ASP A 103 -32.57 30.93 -3.20
C ASP A 103 -33.55 29.96 -2.51
N GLN A 104 -33.73 28.75 -3.05
CA GLN A 104 -34.54 27.70 -2.40
C GLN A 104 -33.93 27.29 -1.04
N CYS A 105 -32.63 27.10 -0.94
CA CYS A 105 -31.96 26.80 0.33
C CYS A 105 -32.15 27.95 1.34
N ILE A 106 -31.98 29.18 0.95
CA ILE A 106 -32.13 30.35 1.81
C ILE A 106 -33.58 30.48 2.35
N GLU A 107 -34.59 30.24 1.51
CA GLU A 107 -36.00 30.24 1.95
C GLU A 107 -36.29 29.13 2.96
N GLN A 108 -35.80 27.94 2.73
CA GLN A 108 -35.97 26.81 3.66
C GLN A 108 -35.21 27.04 4.98
N LEU A 109 -34.01 27.58 4.96
CA LEU A 109 -33.26 27.94 6.15
C LEU A 109 -33.94 29.04 6.97
N GLY A 110 -34.58 30.01 6.30
CA GLY A 110 -35.40 31.02 6.97
C GLY A 110 -36.62 30.44 7.70
N LYS A 111 -37.09 29.25 7.34
CA LYS A 111 -38.14 28.50 8.07
C LYS A 111 -37.58 27.70 9.26
N ILE A 112 -36.31 27.32 9.21
CA ILE A 112 -35.67 26.56 10.28
C ILE A 112 -35.21 27.50 11.39
N HIS A 113 -34.53 28.59 11.05
CA HIS A 113 -34.00 29.54 12.04
C HIS A 113 -33.89 30.97 11.47
N GLY A 114 -34.48 31.90 12.15
CA GLY A 114 -34.37 33.33 11.83
C GLY A 114 -35.18 33.75 10.60
N LYS A 115 -34.70 34.81 9.91
CA LYS A 115 -35.36 35.35 8.70
C LYS A 115 -34.43 35.11 7.49
N VAL A 116 -35.00 35.06 6.30
CA VAL A 116 -34.25 34.98 5.01
C VAL A 116 -33.13 36.00 4.92
N LYS A 117 -33.35 37.21 5.43
CA LYS A 117 -32.33 38.30 5.45
C LYS A 117 -31.08 37.91 6.25
N LEU A 118 -31.26 37.25 7.41
CA LEU A 118 -30.15 36.80 8.25
C LEU A 118 -29.19 35.88 7.45
N TRP A 119 -29.74 34.94 6.72
CA TRP A 119 -28.96 33.99 5.91
C TRP A 119 -28.27 34.66 4.73
N ARG A 120 -28.96 35.56 4.02
CA ARG A 120 -28.36 36.32 2.92
C ARG A 120 -27.18 37.19 3.41
N ASP A 121 -27.35 37.87 4.54
CA ASP A 121 -26.30 38.70 5.15
C ASP A 121 -25.11 37.82 5.60
N ALA A 122 -25.36 36.67 6.25
CA ALA A 122 -24.32 35.73 6.68
C ALA A 122 -23.53 35.19 5.50
N VAL A 123 -24.17 34.77 4.41
CA VAL A 123 -23.49 34.28 3.20
C VAL A 123 -22.71 35.38 2.51
N THR A 124 -23.24 36.59 2.47
CA THR A 124 -22.54 37.76 1.90
C THR A 124 -21.26 38.05 2.67
N GLN A 125 -21.34 37.99 4.00
CA GLN A 125 -20.17 38.12 4.88
C GLN A 125 -19.17 36.98 4.61
N ALA A 126 -19.62 35.71 4.61
CA ALA A 126 -18.75 34.56 4.35
C ALA A 126 -18.07 34.62 2.97
N ARG A 127 -18.79 35.04 1.93
CA ARG A 127 -18.22 35.29 0.59
C ARG A 127 -17.19 36.41 0.59
N GLY A 128 -17.48 37.52 1.29
CA GLY A 128 -16.58 38.66 1.44
C GLY A 128 -15.28 38.27 2.17
N GLU A 129 -15.38 37.53 3.26
CA GLU A 129 -14.23 37.04 4.02
C GLU A 129 -13.39 36.03 3.21
N ALA A 130 -14.04 35.09 2.51
CA ALA A 130 -13.37 34.17 1.63
C ALA A 130 -12.63 34.87 0.49
N LYS A 131 -13.24 35.86 -0.13
CA LYS A 131 -12.61 36.68 -1.17
C LYS A 131 -11.40 37.45 -0.60
N ARG A 132 -11.53 38.09 0.54
CA ARG A 132 -10.41 38.80 1.22
C ARG A 132 -9.26 37.84 1.54
N ARG A 133 -9.55 36.61 2.04
CA ARG A 133 -8.53 35.59 2.28
C ARG A 133 -7.86 35.14 0.97
N SER A 134 -8.64 34.91 -0.09
CA SER A 134 -8.11 34.57 -1.41
C SER A 134 -7.25 35.68 -2.01
N ASP A 135 -7.71 36.92 -1.95
CA ASP A 135 -6.99 38.07 -2.49
C ASP A 135 -5.69 38.34 -1.67
N LYS A 136 -5.74 38.18 -0.35
CA LYS A 136 -4.54 38.25 0.51
C LYS A 136 -3.54 37.14 0.18
N LEU A 137 -3.99 35.89 0.01
CA LEU A 137 -3.13 34.75 -0.36
C LEU A 137 -2.55 34.90 -1.77
N SER A 138 -3.32 35.42 -2.72
CA SER A 138 -2.85 35.56 -4.11
C SER A 138 -1.83 36.69 -4.27
N SER A 139 -1.85 37.70 -3.38
CA SER A 139 -0.89 38.82 -3.36
C SER A 139 0.39 38.53 -2.57
N MET A 140 0.44 37.44 -1.81
CA MET A 140 1.60 37.04 -1.00
C MET A 140 2.53 36.12 -1.80
N ASN A 141 3.84 36.31 -1.67
CA ASN A 141 4.82 35.34 -2.16
C ASN A 141 4.82 34.09 -1.25
N ASP A 142 5.42 32.97 -1.73
CA ASP A 142 5.39 31.70 -1.00
C ASP A 142 5.98 31.78 0.41
N MET A 143 7.02 32.61 0.62
CA MET A 143 7.60 32.81 1.95
C MET A 143 6.63 33.53 2.91
N GLN A 144 5.88 34.52 2.40
CA GLN A 144 4.88 35.22 3.21
C GLN A 144 3.70 34.33 3.57
N ARG A 145 3.25 33.48 2.63
CA ARG A 145 2.20 32.49 2.88
C ARG A 145 2.63 31.50 3.95
N GLU A 146 3.87 31.04 3.90
CA GLU A 146 4.41 30.13 4.89
C GLU A 146 4.54 30.79 6.28
N ALA A 147 5.00 32.02 6.34
CA ALA A 147 5.08 32.77 7.58
C ALA A 147 3.68 33.00 8.20
N GLU A 148 2.67 33.31 7.39
CA GLU A 148 1.30 33.49 7.87
C GLU A 148 0.69 32.17 8.37
N LEU A 149 0.98 31.06 7.68
CA LEU A 149 0.54 29.73 8.12
C LEU A 149 1.19 29.34 9.45
N LEU A 150 2.49 29.57 9.62
CA LEU A 150 3.19 29.32 10.89
C LEU A 150 2.61 30.13 12.06
N ARG A 151 2.25 31.39 11.82
CA ARG A 151 1.62 32.27 12.83
C ARG A 151 0.28 31.72 13.31
N GLN A 152 -0.51 31.06 12.46
CA GLN A 152 -1.77 30.43 12.85
C GLN A 152 -1.58 29.35 13.93
N PHE A 153 -0.41 28.71 13.95
CA PHE A 153 -0.02 27.71 14.96
C PHE A 153 0.79 28.31 16.12
N GLY A 154 0.93 29.64 16.18
CA GLY A 154 1.74 30.34 17.18
C GLY A 154 3.23 30.07 17.06
N LEU A 155 3.69 29.88 15.83
CA LEU A 155 5.08 29.54 15.50
C LEU A 155 5.67 30.57 14.53
N TYR A 156 7.00 30.70 14.53
CA TYR A 156 7.74 31.27 13.41
C TYR A 156 9.12 30.63 13.28
N ILE A 157 9.73 30.78 12.11
CA ILE A 157 11.03 30.23 11.78
C ILE A 157 12.04 31.37 11.62
N ARG A 158 13.18 31.22 12.28
CA ARG A 158 14.34 32.09 12.09
C ARG A 158 15.62 31.26 12.16
N GLU A 159 16.52 31.42 11.19
CA GLU A 159 17.84 30.76 11.17
C GLU A 159 17.75 29.24 11.32
N ASN A 160 16.82 28.60 10.62
CA ASN A 160 16.51 27.16 10.72
C ASN A 160 16.15 26.71 12.15
N CYS A 161 15.55 27.58 12.96
CA CYS A 161 15.02 27.25 14.28
C CYS A 161 13.53 27.54 14.33
N TYR A 162 12.79 26.72 15.04
CA TYR A 162 11.43 27.06 15.46
C TYR A 162 11.47 27.94 16.71
N TYR A 163 10.60 28.93 16.70
CA TYR A 163 10.29 29.78 17.83
C TYR A 163 8.80 29.72 18.12
N SER A 164 8.42 29.72 19.38
CA SER A 164 7.03 29.90 19.82
C SER A 164 6.78 31.38 20.06
N VAL A 165 5.69 31.89 19.51
CA VAL A 165 5.17 33.22 19.88
C VAL A 165 4.62 33.10 21.30
N GLY A 166 5.08 33.96 22.23
CA GLY A 166 4.56 34.07 23.58
C GLY A 166 3.16 34.72 23.61
N ASP A 167 2.50 34.74 24.75
CA ASP A 167 1.34 35.57 24.99
C ASP A 167 1.73 37.05 24.88
N GLU A 168 0.77 37.97 24.76
CA GLU A 168 0.95 39.37 24.27
C GLU A 168 2.13 40.15 24.85
N ASP A 169 2.73 39.73 25.99
CA ASP A 169 3.84 40.41 26.67
C ASP A 169 5.14 39.53 26.78
N GLU A 170 5.21 38.36 26.21
CA GLU A 170 6.39 37.51 26.31
C GLU A 170 7.24 37.53 25.02
N ASP A 171 8.56 37.68 25.17
CA ASP A 171 9.51 37.54 24.07
C ASP A 171 9.44 36.15 23.45
N PRO A 172 9.54 36.05 22.11
CA PRO A 172 9.50 34.75 21.42
C PRO A 172 10.62 33.81 21.90
N SER A 173 10.24 32.64 22.37
CA SER A 173 11.18 31.66 22.87
C SER A 173 11.60 30.65 21.80
N ARG A 174 12.90 30.37 21.72
CA ARG A 174 13.45 29.35 20.82
C ARG A 174 13.08 27.95 21.33
N ILE A 175 12.45 27.12 20.48
CA ILE A 175 12.00 25.78 20.85
C ILE A 175 12.81 24.64 20.21
N SER A 176 13.61 24.94 19.16
CA SER A 176 14.53 23.96 18.55
C SER A 176 15.76 24.64 17.95
N ASN A 177 16.80 23.87 17.63
CA ASN A 177 17.93 24.30 16.80
C ASN A 177 17.83 23.76 15.35
N PHE A 178 16.66 23.30 14.93
CA PHE A 178 16.39 22.77 13.62
C PHE A 178 14.95 23.04 13.18
N ILE A 179 14.71 22.93 11.89
CA ILE A 179 13.37 22.90 11.29
C ILE A 179 13.13 21.54 10.65
N MET A 180 11.86 21.19 10.46
CA MET A 180 11.38 19.99 9.80
C MET A 180 10.53 20.38 8.59
N GLU A 181 10.82 19.80 7.45
CA GLU A 181 10.02 19.86 6.25
C GLU A 181 9.33 18.50 6.07
N PRO A 182 7.99 18.43 6.04
CA PRO A 182 7.31 17.17 5.82
C PRO A 182 7.46 16.75 4.37
N LEU A 183 7.83 15.49 4.15
CA LEU A 183 7.98 14.92 2.82
C LEU A 183 6.80 13.99 2.49
N PHE A 184 6.58 12.96 3.33
CA PHE A 184 5.48 12.02 3.15
C PHE A 184 4.97 11.49 4.49
N HIS A 185 3.65 11.27 4.56
CA HIS A 185 3.01 10.38 5.53
C HIS A 185 2.90 9.00 4.90
N ILE A 186 3.51 8.01 5.53
CA ILE A 186 3.45 6.62 5.09
C ILE A 186 2.32 5.93 5.85
N GLU A 187 1.28 5.61 5.12
CA GLU A 187 0.15 4.85 5.65
C GLU A 187 0.54 3.38 5.80
N ASP A 188 0.44 2.88 7.02
CA ASP A 188 0.67 1.49 7.38
C ASP A 188 -0.38 1.09 8.42
N GLU A 189 -1.08 -0.04 8.22
CA GLU A 189 -2.18 -0.50 9.09
C GLU A 189 -1.81 -0.61 10.58
N SER A 190 -0.53 -0.79 10.91
CA SER A 190 -0.09 -0.99 12.29
C SER A 190 0.50 0.26 12.94
N ASN A 191 1.24 1.08 12.20
CA ASN A 191 1.91 2.26 12.72
C ASN A 191 2.24 3.21 11.57
N GLY A 192 1.43 4.26 11.40
CA GLY A 192 1.76 5.33 10.46
C GLY A 192 3.13 5.92 10.77
N THR A 193 3.92 6.14 9.75
CA THR A 193 5.24 6.77 9.86
C THR A 193 5.28 8.03 8.98
N ARG A 194 6.15 8.96 9.33
CA ARG A 194 6.32 10.18 8.53
C ARG A 194 7.77 10.40 8.20
N ILE A 195 8.02 10.81 6.98
CA ILE A 195 9.36 11.15 6.49
C ILE A 195 9.51 12.67 6.52
N PHE A 196 10.55 13.13 7.19
CA PHE A 196 10.90 14.54 7.29
C PHE A 196 12.31 14.80 6.78
N ARG A 197 12.48 15.94 6.11
CA ARG A 197 13.80 16.55 5.92
C ARG A 197 14.04 17.51 7.07
N MET A 198 15.11 17.29 7.82
CA MET A 198 15.51 18.14 8.92
C MET A 198 16.70 18.99 8.52
N ARG A 199 16.67 20.27 8.88
CA ARG A 199 17.79 21.19 8.67
C ARG A 199 18.08 21.94 9.97
N ASN A 200 19.32 21.88 10.45
CA ASN A 200 19.72 22.57 11.67
C ASN A 200 20.31 23.97 11.40
N THR A 201 20.65 24.69 12.47
CA THR A 201 21.28 26.04 12.42
C THR A 201 22.59 26.09 11.62
N TYR A 202 23.27 24.97 11.45
CA TYR A 202 24.51 24.88 10.66
C TYR A 202 24.25 24.46 9.22
N ASN A 203 23.00 24.49 8.74
CA ASN A 203 22.60 24.03 7.41
C ASN A 203 22.87 22.54 7.13
N ILE A 204 23.11 21.74 8.17
CA ILE A 204 23.23 20.29 8.00
C ILE A 204 21.82 19.72 7.76
N CYS A 205 21.67 19.00 6.64
CA CYS A 205 20.42 18.34 6.27
C CYS A 205 20.49 16.85 6.55
N ARG A 206 19.40 16.30 7.13
CA ARG A 206 19.18 14.86 7.30
C ARG A 206 17.74 14.52 6.94
N VAL A 207 17.52 13.35 6.37
CA VAL A 207 16.19 12.77 6.20
C VAL A 207 15.98 11.72 7.27
N ILE A 208 14.83 11.76 7.90
CA ILE A 208 14.46 10.85 9.00
C ILE A 208 13.06 10.30 8.79
N GLU A 209 12.88 9.03 9.13
CA GLU A 209 11.57 8.41 9.30
C GLU A 209 11.22 8.36 10.79
N LEU A 210 10.08 8.95 11.16
CA LEU A 210 9.56 9.01 12.52
C LEU A 210 8.23 8.26 12.58
N LYS A 211 8.12 7.31 13.52
CA LYS A 211 6.86 6.64 13.83
C LYS A 211 5.96 7.58 14.62
N GLU A 212 4.64 7.38 14.54
CA GLU A 212 3.71 8.18 15.34
C GLU A 212 3.99 8.05 16.86
N SER A 213 4.38 6.86 17.34
CA SER A 213 4.78 6.64 18.72
C SER A 213 6.01 7.45 19.15
N GLU A 214 6.93 7.74 18.22
CA GLU A 214 8.10 8.59 18.46
C GLU A 214 7.72 10.08 18.49
N MET A 215 6.70 10.46 17.72
CA MET A 215 6.17 11.84 17.67
C MET A 215 5.23 12.17 18.84
N CYS A 216 4.62 11.20 19.49
CA CYS A 216 3.71 11.38 20.63
C CYS A 216 4.41 11.45 21.99
N SER A 217 5.66 10.98 22.08
CA SER A 217 6.46 11.02 23.30
C SER A 217 7.61 12.00 23.14
N LEU A 218 7.66 13.02 23.99
CA LEU A 218 8.74 14.02 23.96
C LEU A 218 10.13 13.37 24.11
N SER A 219 10.26 12.42 25.06
CA SER A 219 11.53 11.72 25.29
C SER A 219 11.97 10.91 24.07
N ASN A 220 11.04 10.15 23.45
CA ASN A 220 11.33 9.35 22.27
C ASN A 220 11.70 10.25 21.09
N PHE A 221 10.98 11.36 20.91
CA PHE A 221 11.28 12.33 19.88
C PHE A 221 12.68 12.94 20.07
N GLN A 222 13.00 13.42 21.27
CA GLN A 222 14.32 14.00 21.59
C GLN A 222 15.45 12.98 21.38
N GLN A 223 15.27 11.75 21.82
CA GLN A 223 16.24 10.67 21.62
C GLN A 223 16.46 10.41 20.13
N LYS A 224 15.38 10.32 19.36
CA LYS A 224 15.43 10.00 17.95
C LYS A 224 16.09 11.11 17.12
N VAL A 225 15.70 12.38 17.35
CA VAL A 225 16.31 13.50 16.62
C VAL A 225 17.77 13.75 17.06
N GLY A 226 18.06 13.57 18.34
CA GLY A 226 19.42 13.69 18.88
C GLY A 226 20.38 12.62 18.34
N SER A 227 19.89 11.43 17.99
CA SER A 227 20.71 10.38 17.36
C SER A 227 21.24 10.75 15.97
N LEU A 228 20.66 11.77 15.32
CA LEU A 228 21.14 12.28 14.03
C LEU A 228 22.34 13.23 14.14
N GLY A 229 22.71 13.63 15.37
CA GLY A 229 23.77 14.58 15.65
C GLY A 229 23.24 15.83 16.34
N ASN A 230 23.68 17.02 15.89
CA ASN A 230 23.30 18.29 16.52
C ASN A 230 21.87 18.72 16.11
N TYR A 231 20.86 17.99 16.62
CA TYR A 231 19.44 18.31 16.51
C TYR A 231 18.81 18.28 17.90
N ILE A 232 18.52 19.46 18.45
CA ILE A 232 18.09 19.62 19.85
C ILE A 232 16.70 20.22 19.88
N TRP A 233 15.79 19.55 20.57
CA TRP A 233 14.47 20.07 20.90
C TRP A 233 14.47 20.57 22.35
N LEU A 234 14.10 21.85 22.56
CA LEU A 234 14.23 22.54 23.83
C LEU A 234 12.90 22.70 24.58
N ALA A 235 11.78 22.58 23.88
CA ALA A 235 10.46 22.91 24.44
C ALA A 235 9.72 21.67 24.99
N LYS A 236 8.60 21.93 25.66
CA LYS A 236 7.67 20.91 26.19
C LYS A 236 6.83 20.30 25.05
N ILE A 237 6.06 19.28 25.39
CA ILE A 237 5.25 18.50 24.45
C ILE A 237 4.15 19.33 23.76
N ASP A 238 3.60 20.33 24.42
CA ASP A 238 2.59 21.23 23.86
C ASP A 238 3.10 21.97 22.61
N LYS A 239 4.35 22.43 22.65
CA LYS A 239 4.97 23.07 21.48
C LYS A 239 5.28 22.09 20.37
N LEU A 240 5.66 20.85 20.71
CA LEU A 240 5.81 19.78 19.72
C LEU A 240 4.48 19.47 19.03
N ASN A 241 3.37 19.43 19.76
CA ASN A 241 2.05 19.21 19.18
C ASN A 241 1.65 20.33 18.19
N ARG A 242 1.96 21.62 18.50
CA ARG A 242 1.72 22.71 17.55
C ARG A 242 2.57 22.57 16.27
N VAL A 243 3.83 22.17 16.41
CA VAL A 243 4.69 21.89 15.24
C VAL A 243 4.16 20.70 14.45
N LYS A 244 3.69 19.63 15.11
CA LYS A 244 3.04 18.50 14.45
C LYS A 244 1.83 18.95 13.63
N GLU A 245 0.93 19.70 14.22
CA GLU A 245 -0.28 20.18 13.55
C GLU A 245 0.07 20.99 12.29
N TYR A 246 1.03 21.89 12.39
CA TYR A 246 1.56 22.62 11.23
C TYR A 246 2.14 21.67 10.15
N LEU A 247 2.99 20.72 10.53
CA LEU A 247 3.63 19.80 9.58
C LEU A 247 2.61 18.86 8.93
N TYR A 248 1.64 18.36 9.69
CA TYR A 248 0.65 17.40 9.20
C TYR A 248 -0.32 18.02 8.20
N SER A 249 -0.58 19.32 8.30
CA SER A 249 -1.41 20.06 7.33
C SER A 249 -0.82 20.14 5.93
N LYS A 250 0.48 19.81 5.76
CA LYS A 250 1.24 19.97 4.50
C LYS A 250 1.77 18.64 3.93
N THR A 251 1.46 17.52 4.56
CA THR A 251 2.12 16.25 4.24
C THR A 251 1.33 15.48 3.19
N ASP A 252 1.97 15.12 2.08
CA ASP A 252 1.44 14.16 1.11
C ASP A 252 1.45 12.75 1.71
N THR A 253 0.55 11.88 1.25
CA THR A 253 0.44 10.49 1.72
C THR A 253 1.00 9.50 0.72
N ALA A 254 1.56 8.39 1.22
CA ALA A 254 1.95 7.24 0.44
C ALA A 254 1.65 5.94 1.20
N GLU A 255 1.14 4.93 0.50
CA GLU A 255 0.86 3.62 1.09
C GLU A 255 2.12 2.74 1.08
N ARG A 256 2.41 2.06 2.20
CA ARG A 256 3.56 1.16 2.29
C ARG A 256 3.29 -0.16 1.57
N ILE A 257 4.16 -0.53 0.64
CA ILE A 257 4.19 -1.87 0.07
C ILE A 257 4.86 -2.82 1.08
N ARG A 258 4.06 -3.71 1.68
CA ARG A 258 4.55 -4.69 2.68
C ARG A 258 5.13 -5.94 2.05
N LYS A 259 4.61 -6.32 0.89
CA LYS A 259 5.05 -7.50 0.14
C LYS A 259 5.33 -7.10 -1.30
N LEU A 260 6.52 -7.44 -1.77
CA LEU A 260 6.86 -7.27 -3.18
C LEU A 260 6.10 -8.27 -4.05
N GLY A 261 6.18 -8.10 -5.37
CA GLY A 261 5.45 -8.92 -6.32
C GLY A 261 4.12 -8.30 -6.74
N TRP A 262 3.14 -9.12 -7.10
CA TRP A 262 1.89 -8.65 -7.68
C TRP A 262 0.96 -7.97 -6.67
N ASN A 263 0.63 -6.71 -6.91
CA ASN A 263 -0.43 -5.97 -6.21
C ASN A 263 -1.70 -5.99 -7.08
N ARG A 264 -2.70 -6.75 -6.65
CA ARG A 264 -3.94 -6.94 -7.39
C ARG A 264 -4.82 -5.68 -7.40
N ASN A 265 -4.82 -4.92 -6.32
CA ASN A 265 -5.70 -3.76 -6.19
C ASN A 265 -5.32 -2.63 -7.14
N GLU A 266 -4.03 -2.50 -7.42
CA GLU A 266 -3.47 -1.40 -8.22
C GLU A 266 -2.84 -1.89 -9.54
N ASN A 267 -2.98 -3.17 -9.86
CA ASN A 267 -2.51 -3.78 -11.10
C ASN A 267 -1.04 -3.49 -11.47
N PHE A 268 -0.14 -3.63 -10.49
CA PHE A 268 1.30 -3.53 -10.74
C PHE A 268 2.09 -4.68 -10.10
N PHE A 269 3.30 -4.90 -10.57
CA PHE A 269 4.26 -5.80 -9.93
C PHE A 269 5.37 -4.98 -9.25
N ALA A 270 5.52 -5.13 -7.93
CA ALA A 270 6.51 -4.40 -7.14
C ALA A 270 7.84 -5.14 -7.06
N PHE A 271 8.92 -4.43 -7.36
CA PHE A 271 10.30 -4.78 -7.06
C PHE A 271 10.83 -3.89 -5.93
N GLY A 272 11.96 -4.23 -5.33
CA GLY A 272 12.57 -3.42 -4.27
C GLY A 272 13.04 -2.04 -4.72
N ASN A 273 13.17 -1.80 -6.02
CA ASN A 273 13.58 -0.53 -6.62
C ASN A 273 12.50 0.14 -7.49
N GLY A 274 11.27 -0.38 -7.54
CA GLY A 274 10.22 0.23 -8.36
C GLY A 274 9.02 -0.66 -8.61
N ILE A 275 8.15 -0.22 -9.51
CA ILE A 275 6.95 -0.96 -9.92
C ILE A 275 6.89 -1.13 -11.44
N LEU A 276 6.45 -2.29 -11.90
CA LEU A 276 6.06 -2.53 -13.29
C LEU A 276 4.55 -2.34 -13.41
N THR A 277 4.14 -1.39 -14.23
CA THR A 277 2.73 -1.10 -14.52
C THR A 277 2.58 -0.72 -15.99
N ASP A 278 1.51 -1.18 -16.66
CA ASP A 278 1.22 -0.92 -18.07
C ASP A 278 2.42 -1.20 -18.99
N GLY A 279 3.19 -2.25 -18.70
CA GLY A 279 4.37 -2.63 -19.47
C GLY A 279 5.61 -1.74 -19.26
N VAL A 280 5.54 -0.75 -18.38
CA VAL A 280 6.63 0.20 -18.10
C VAL A 280 7.11 0.05 -16.67
N PHE A 281 8.42 -0.08 -16.50
CA PHE A 281 9.03 -0.05 -15.19
C PHE A 281 9.26 1.39 -14.73
N LYS A 282 8.77 1.72 -13.54
CA LYS A 282 8.95 3.02 -12.88
C LYS A 282 9.79 2.84 -11.63
N GLU A 283 10.95 3.48 -11.60
CA GLU A 283 11.82 3.46 -10.42
C GLU A 283 11.26 4.30 -9.28
N VAL A 284 11.58 3.91 -8.05
CA VAL A 284 11.34 4.76 -6.87
C VAL A 284 12.27 5.98 -6.89
N ASN A 285 11.80 7.07 -6.30
CA ASN A 285 12.67 8.23 -6.10
C ASN A 285 13.65 8.02 -4.92
N GLU A 286 14.48 9.01 -4.62
CA GLU A 286 15.47 8.98 -3.54
C GLU A 286 14.90 8.67 -2.15
N LEU A 287 13.61 8.91 -1.93
CA LEU A 287 12.90 8.63 -0.68
C LEU A 287 12.25 7.24 -0.68
N GLY A 288 12.29 6.51 -1.79
CA GLY A 288 11.60 5.23 -1.93
C GLY A 288 10.13 5.37 -2.34
N ILE A 289 9.73 6.51 -2.91
CA ILE A 289 8.34 6.76 -3.35
C ILE A 289 8.22 6.56 -4.86
N VAL A 290 7.16 5.90 -5.28
CA VAL A 290 6.74 5.75 -6.67
C VAL A 290 5.24 5.99 -6.81
N LYS A 291 4.79 6.55 -7.93
CA LYS A 291 3.36 6.79 -8.20
C LYS A 291 2.83 5.77 -9.21
N SER A 292 1.68 5.17 -8.88
CA SER A 292 0.92 4.33 -9.82
C SER A 292 0.29 5.19 -10.93
N PRO A 293 -0.26 4.57 -11.98
CA PRO A 293 -1.02 5.27 -13.02
C PRO A 293 -2.24 6.03 -12.48
N SER A 294 -2.87 5.53 -11.41
CA SER A 294 -3.98 6.20 -10.71
C SER A 294 -3.56 7.50 -9.99
N GLY A 295 -2.24 7.78 -9.91
CA GLY A 295 -1.69 8.92 -9.16
C GLY A 295 -1.43 8.64 -7.68
N LYS A 296 -1.82 7.48 -7.16
CA LYS A 296 -1.57 7.07 -5.78
C LYS A 296 -0.07 6.82 -5.56
N ALA A 297 0.46 7.33 -4.45
CA ALA A 297 1.87 7.17 -4.10
C ALA A 297 2.08 5.91 -3.24
N PHE A 298 3.15 5.17 -3.53
CA PHE A 298 3.58 3.97 -2.81
C PHE A 298 4.98 4.11 -2.29
N TYR A 299 5.23 3.53 -1.10
CA TYR A 299 6.51 3.55 -0.43
C TYR A 299 7.17 2.18 -0.46
N ILE A 300 8.35 2.11 -1.08
CA ILE A 300 9.23 0.94 -1.18
C ILE A 300 10.62 1.36 -0.67
N PRO A 301 10.93 1.17 0.62
CA PRO A 301 12.11 1.78 1.25
C PRO A 301 13.45 1.13 0.91
N ALA A 302 13.45 -0.07 0.35
CA ALA A 302 14.65 -0.93 0.26
C ALA A 302 15.86 -0.26 -0.39
N THR A 303 15.65 0.55 -1.44
CA THR A 303 16.72 1.27 -2.18
C THR A 303 16.75 2.76 -1.88
N SER A 304 15.95 3.25 -0.91
CA SER A 304 15.93 4.67 -0.56
C SER A 304 17.25 5.13 0.07
N LYS A 305 17.57 6.42 -0.11
CA LYS A 305 18.75 7.04 0.53
C LYS A 305 18.65 7.08 2.06
N ILE A 306 17.45 6.95 2.62
CA ILE A 306 17.22 6.92 4.08
C ILE A 306 17.95 5.72 4.71
N TYR A 307 17.95 4.58 4.02
CA TYR A 307 18.47 3.30 4.53
C TYR A 307 19.73 2.80 3.84
N ILE A 308 20.37 3.64 3.01
CA ILE A 308 21.56 3.22 2.23
C ILE A 308 22.72 2.70 3.09
N HIS A 309 22.86 3.23 4.30
CA HIS A 309 23.92 2.83 5.23
C HIS A 309 23.49 1.70 6.19
N ASN A 310 22.24 1.31 6.20
CA ASN A 310 21.73 0.22 7.03
C ASN A 310 21.39 -1.00 6.15
N GLN A 311 22.39 -1.84 5.93
CA GLN A 311 22.25 -3.02 5.06
C GLN A 311 21.55 -4.21 5.75
N GLU A 312 21.34 -4.16 7.06
CA GLU A 312 20.72 -5.25 7.82
C GLU A 312 19.19 -5.30 7.65
N ILE A 313 18.60 -4.16 7.27
CA ILE A 313 17.15 -4.08 7.01
C ILE A 313 16.85 -4.21 5.52
N PHE A 314 15.66 -4.68 5.20
CA PHE A 314 15.18 -4.87 3.81
C PHE A 314 16.08 -5.79 2.97
N GLN A 315 16.74 -6.77 3.59
CA GLN A 315 17.67 -7.67 2.90
C GLN A 315 17.02 -8.40 1.72
N PHE A 316 15.80 -8.91 1.92
CA PHE A 316 15.05 -9.59 0.87
C PHE A 316 14.67 -8.63 -0.27
N GLU A 317 14.10 -7.48 0.09
CA GLU A 317 13.63 -6.48 -0.88
C GLU A 317 14.77 -5.92 -1.72
N ARG A 318 15.98 -5.81 -1.15
CA ARG A 318 17.18 -5.39 -1.86
C ARG A 318 17.72 -6.43 -2.85
N LEU A 319 17.38 -7.70 -2.65
CA LEU A 319 17.74 -8.77 -3.57
C LEU A 319 16.70 -8.94 -4.68
N MET A 320 15.48 -8.44 -4.46
CA MET A 320 14.38 -8.47 -5.44
C MET A 320 14.29 -7.14 -6.20
N VAL A 321 15.32 -6.79 -6.96
CA VAL A 321 15.39 -5.55 -7.73
C VAL A 321 15.32 -5.83 -9.23
N HIS A 322 14.66 -4.93 -9.97
CA HIS A 322 14.62 -5.00 -11.43
C HIS A 322 15.93 -4.46 -12.00
N GLU A 323 16.60 -5.29 -12.77
CA GLU A 323 17.83 -4.94 -13.48
C GLU A 323 17.91 -5.69 -14.81
N ASN A 324 18.54 -5.07 -15.80
CA ASN A 324 18.87 -5.71 -17.08
C ASN A 324 20.38 -5.58 -17.34
N ARG A 325 21.14 -6.56 -16.85
CA ARG A 325 22.61 -6.55 -16.96
C ARG A 325 23.15 -7.32 -18.15
N ASN A 326 22.35 -8.22 -18.75
CA ASN A 326 22.86 -9.14 -19.79
C ASN A 326 22.13 -9.06 -21.13
N GLY A 327 20.97 -8.40 -21.19
CA GLY A 327 20.20 -8.20 -22.41
C GLY A 327 19.65 -9.48 -23.07
N VAL A 328 19.78 -10.65 -22.41
CA VAL A 328 19.22 -11.89 -22.92
C VAL A 328 17.70 -11.79 -23.00
N LYS A 329 17.11 -12.35 -24.04
CA LYS A 329 15.66 -12.44 -24.21
C LYS A 329 15.14 -13.78 -23.67
N LEU A 330 13.86 -13.84 -23.31
CA LEU A 330 13.23 -15.03 -22.76
C LEU A 330 13.47 -16.28 -23.62
N TYR A 331 13.30 -16.18 -24.94
CA TYR A 331 13.55 -17.30 -25.86
C TYR A 331 15.01 -17.79 -25.79
N GLY A 332 16.00 -16.88 -25.79
CA GLY A 332 17.40 -17.26 -25.69
C GLY A 332 17.77 -17.93 -24.38
N PHE A 333 17.21 -17.44 -23.26
CA PHE A 333 17.39 -18.10 -21.97
C PHE A 333 16.71 -19.47 -21.92
N ALA A 334 15.44 -19.56 -22.36
CA ALA A 334 14.68 -20.81 -22.40
C ALA A 334 15.38 -21.88 -23.23
N SER A 335 15.91 -21.53 -24.41
CA SER A 335 16.69 -22.43 -25.26
C SER A 335 17.93 -22.98 -24.53
N LYS A 336 18.70 -22.11 -23.86
CA LYS A 336 19.86 -22.53 -23.06
C LYS A 336 19.47 -23.45 -21.90
N LEU A 337 18.38 -23.14 -21.21
CA LEU A 337 17.91 -23.94 -20.08
C LEU A 337 17.48 -25.34 -20.55
N ILE A 338 16.79 -25.42 -21.69
CA ILE A 338 16.36 -26.69 -22.32
C ILE A 338 17.56 -27.49 -22.81
N GLU A 339 18.56 -26.83 -23.38
CA GLU A 339 19.81 -27.47 -23.81
C GLU A 339 20.54 -28.16 -22.65
N VAL A 340 20.53 -27.55 -21.45
CA VAL A 340 21.19 -28.10 -20.26
C VAL A 340 20.34 -29.16 -19.57
N PHE A 341 19.03 -28.97 -19.41
CA PHE A 341 18.18 -29.80 -18.56
C PHE A 341 17.08 -30.59 -19.30
N GLY A 342 16.99 -30.43 -20.63
CA GLY A 342 16.03 -31.15 -21.46
C GLY A 342 14.58 -30.91 -21.07
N GLU A 343 13.77 -31.97 -21.02
CA GLU A 343 12.34 -31.89 -20.69
C GLU A 343 12.07 -31.30 -19.29
N ASN A 344 12.95 -31.57 -18.32
CA ASN A 344 12.84 -30.97 -16.98
C ASN A 344 12.83 -29.45 -17.02
N ALA A 345 13.59 -28.83 -17.93
CA ALA A 345 13.60 -27.39 -18.12
C ALA A 345 12.24 -26.86 -18.65
N SER A 346 11.63 -27.56 -19.59
CA SER A 346 10.34 -27.17 -20.16
C SER A 346 9.24 -27.15 -19.11
N ILE A 347 9.16 -28.21 -18.29
CA ILE A 347 8.17 -28.29 -17.19
C ILE A 347 8.47 -27.21 -16.13
N ALA A 348 9.75 -27.00 -15.80
CA ALA A 348 10.17 -26.00 -14.84
C ALA A 348 9.83 -24.57 -15.29
N LEU A 349 10.00 -24.26 -16.58
CA LEU A 349 9.58 -22.95 -17.17
C LEU A 349 8.06 -22.78 -17.13
N CYS A 350 7.29 -23.81 -17.48
CA CYS A 350 5.83 -23.76 -17.35
C CYS A 350 5.40 -23.50 -15.89
N TYR A 351 6.08 -24.13 -14.93
CA TYR A 351 5.84 -23.88 -13.52
C TYR A 351 6.19 -22.44 -13.10
N LEU A 352 7.31 -21.90 -13.59
CA LEU A 352 7.70 -20.51 -13.36
C LEU A 352 6.63 -19.54 -13.88
N PHE A 353 6.16 -19.72 -15.11
CA PHE A 353 5.10 -18.90 -15.69
C PHE A 353 3.81 -19.00 -14.90
N SER A 354 3.41 -20.21 -14.52
CA SER A 354 2.26 -20.44 -13.63
C SER A 354 2.43 -19.73 -12.28
N THR A 355 3.64 -19.67 -11.76
CA THR A 355 3.95 -18.98 -10.49
C THR A 355 3.76 -17.46 -10.62
N LEU A 356 4.16 -16.85 -11.72
CA LEU A 356 3.96 -15.41 -11.98
C LEU A 356 2.47 -15.03 -12.07
N PHE A 357 1.63 -15.97 -12.50
CA PHE A 357 0.18 -15.79 -12.61
C PHE A 357 -0.60 -16.61 -11.57
N ARG A 358 0.05 -16.94 -10.46
CA ARG A 358 -0.52 -17.79 -9.42
C ARG A 358 -1.84 -17.28 -8.85
N ASP A 359 -2.00 -15.99 -8.70
CA ASP A 359 -3.24 -15.38 -8.19
C ASP A 359 -4.44 -15.67 -9.12
N ILE A 360 -4.24 -15.66 -10.44
CA ILE A 360 -5.27 -15.99 -11.44
C ILE A 360 -5.60 -17.48 -11.32
N ILE A 361 -4.58 -18.36 -11.36
CA ILE A 361 -4.75 -19.82 -11.27
C ILE A 361 -5.41 -20.19 -9.95
N PHE A 362 -4.85 -19.72 -8.83
CA PHE A 362 -5.35 -20.04 -7.49
C PHE A 362 -6.78 -19.50 -7.26
N GLY A 363 -7.11 -18.36 -7.82
CA GLY A 363 -8.46 -17.81 -7.78
C GLY A 363 -9.51 -18.79 -8.31
N ARG A 364 -9.15 -19.59 -9.30
CA ARG A 364 -10.04 -20.56 -9.95
C ARG A 364 -9.96 -21.95 -9.33
N THR A 365 -8.73 -22.46 -9.12
CA THR A 365 -8.48 -23.85 -8.69
C THR A 365 -8.52 -24.03 -7.16
N ARG A 366 -8.28 -22.96 -6.39
CA ARG A 366 -8.11 -22.99 -4.93
C ARG A 366 -6.92 -23.80 -4.43
N HIS A 367 -6.01 -24.16 -5.32
CA HIS A 367 -4.77 -24.87 -4.98
C HIS A 367 -3.65 -24.51 -5.97
N PHE A 368 -2.41 -24.75 -5.53
CA PHE A 368 -1.23 -24.57 -6.37
C PHE A 368 -0.19 -25.63 -6.02
N PRO A 369 0.30 -26.43 -7.00
CA PRO A 369 1.22 -27.52 -6.72
C PRO A 369 2.61 -27.03 -6.29
N ILE A 370 3.34 -27.90 -5.60
CA ILE A 370 4.75 -27.73 -5.30
C ILE A 370 5.56 -28.37 -6.44
N LEU A 371 6.64 -27.72 -6.89
CA LEU A 371 7.59 -28.33 -7.83
C LEU A 371 8.65 -29.10 -7.03
N ASN A 372 8.74 -30.40 -7.18
CA ASN A 372 9.72 -31.23 -6.49
C ASN A 372 10.78 -31.77 -7.46
N LEU A 373 12.04 -31.35 -7.24
CA LEU A 373 13.20 -31.79 -7.99
C LEU A 373 13.98 -32.83 -7.15
N PHE A 374 13.98 -34.05 -7.57
CA PHE A 374 14.59 -35.15 -6.81
C PHE A 374 15.59 -35.97 -7.63
N GLY A 375 16.51 -36.65 -6.94
CA GLY A 375 17.51 -37.51 -7.56
C GLY A 375 18.87 -37.40 -6.87
N GLU A 376 19.89 -38.04 -7.42
CA GLU A 376 21.23 -38.14 -6.84
C GLU A 376 21.91 -36.78 -6.71
N LYS A 377 22.90 -36.72 -5.83
CA LYS A 377 23.73 -35.51 -5.64
C LYS A 377 24.54 -35.22 -6.92
N GLY A 378 24.68 -33.93 -7.25
CA GLY A 378 25.49 -33.48 -8.40
C GLY A 378 24.79 -33.57 -9.76
N THR A 379 23.47 -33.78 -9.78
CA THR A 379 22.68 -33.91 -11.03
C THR A 379 22.09 -32.58 -11.53
N GLY A 380 22.36 -31.42 -10.88
CA GLY A 380 21.93 -30.11 -11.31
C GLY A 380 20.54 -29.65 -10.81
N LYS A 381 19.90 -30.37 -9.88
CA LYS A 381 18.58 -30.03 -9.32
C LYS A 381 18.50 -28.59 -8.78
N THR A 382 19.40 -28.29 -7.84
CA THR A 382 19.42 -26.98 -7.19
C THR A 382 19.77 -25.89 -8.21
N THR A 383 20.62 -26.16 -9.19
CA THR A 383 20.94 -25.21 -10.26
C THR A 383 19.73 -24.91 -11.13
N LEU A 384 18.92 -25.91 -11.54
CA LEU A 384 17.68 -25.64 -12.27
C LEU A 384 16.73 -24.79 -11.42
N ALA A 385 16.53 -25.13 -10.16
CA ALA A 385 15.61 -24.39 -9.29
C ALA A 385 16.09 -22.96 -9.03
N THR A 386 17.40 -22.73 -8.79
CA THR A 386 17.97 -21.40 -8.60
C THR A 386 18.02 -20.58 -9.90
N SER A 387 18.12 -21.23 -11.06
CA SER A 387 17.98 -20.58 -12.37
C SER A 387 16.57 -19.98 -12.54
N LEU A 388 15.51 -20.66 -12.07
CA LEU A 388 14.17 -20.09 -12.03
C LEU A 388 14.05 -18.99 -10.97
N GLN A 389 14.68 -19.16 -9.81
CA GLN A 389 14.69 -18.15 -8.75
C GLN A 389 15.34 -16.82 -9.19
N SER A 390 16.32 -16.87 -10.10
CA SER A 390 17.01 -15.67 -10.60
C SER A 390 16.13 -14.71 -11.41
N PHE A 391 14.93 -15.14 -11.78
CA PHE A 391 13.87 -14.24 -12.30
C PHE A 391 13.34 -13.26 -11.27
N PHE A 392 13.55 -13.51 -9.99
CA PHE A 392 13.04 -12.69 -8.88
C PHE A 392 14.15 -12.15 -8.00
N LEU A 393 15.09 -13.01 -7.63
CA LEU A 393 16.12 -12.75 -6.63
C LEU A 393 17.51 -12.98 -7.22
N HIS A 394 18.42 -12.10 -6.87
CA HIS A 394 19.82 -12.21 -7.30
C HIS A 394 20.69 -12.72 -6.16
N GLY A 395 21.52 -13.75 -6.45
CA GLY A 395 22.57 -14.23 -5.55
C GLY A 395 22.09 -14.77 -4.21
N VAL A 396 20.95 -15.46 -4.18
CA VAL A 396 20.35 -16.00 -2.95
C VAL A 396 20.43 -17.50 -2.93
N ASP A 397 21.12 -18.05 -1.94
CA ASP A 397 21.12 -19.49 -1.70
C ASP A 397 19.79 -19.96 -1.10
N PRO A 398 19.26 -21.09 -1.57
CA PRO A 398 18.06 -21.68 -1.00
C PRO A 398 18.28 -22.12 0.45
N PRO A 399 17.34 -21.82 1.37
CA PRO A 399 17.42 -22.31 2.73
C PRO A 399 17.34 -23.83 2.79
N ASN A 400 18.23 -24.41 3.62
CA ASN A 400 18.26 -25.85 3.88
C ASN A 400 17.10 -26.25 4.82
N LEU A 401 16.21 -27.14 4.36
CA LEU A 401 15.06 -27.62 5.11
C LEU A 401 15.44 -28.37 6.39
N GLY A 402 16.60 -28.99 6.44
CA GLY A 402 17.07 -29.72 7.62
C GLY A 402 17.23 -28.82 8.83
N VAL A 403 17.78 -27.60 8.63
CA VAL A 403 18.12 -26.66 9.72
C VAL A 403 17.17 -25.49 9.85
N THR A 404 16.38 -25.17 8.82
CA THR A 404 15.43 -24.03 8.84
C THR A 404 14.21 -24.35 9.69
N SER A 405 13.84 -23.48 10.62
CA SER A 405 12.62 -23.63 11.41
C SER A 405 11.34 -23.33 10.60
N VAL A 406 10.19 -23.87 11.03
CA VAL A 406 8.90 -23.61 10.37
C VAL A 406 8.55 -22.12 10.32
N PRO A 407 8.75 -21.30 11.39
CA PRO A 407 8.56 -19.85 11.30
C PRO A 407 9.44 -19.18 10.23
N ALA A 408 10.73 -19.54 10.16
CA ALA A 408 11.63 -18.98 9.15
C ALA A 408 11.25 -19.40 7.72
N MET A 409 10.80 -20.64 7.52
CA MET A 409 10.22 -21.08 6.26
C MET A 409 8.98 -20.26 5.88
N ASN A 410 8.07 -20.08 6.84
CA ASN A 410 6.85 -19.29 6.63
C ASN A 410 7.17 -17.84 6.26
N ASP A 411 8.09 -17.22 6.97
CA ASP A 411 8.50 -15.85 6.68
C ASP A 411 9.07 -15.77 5.25
N ARG A 412 9.92 -16.73 4.85
CA ARG A 412 10.53 -16.78 3.51
C ARG A 412 9.49 -16.90 2.40
N VAL A 413 8.52 -17.82 2.52
CA VAL A 413 7.51 -18.06 1.47
C VAL A 413 6.38 -17.02 1.47
N SER A 414 6.27 -16.17 2.48
CA SER A 414 5.23 -15.15 2.57
C SER A 414 5.72 -13.73 2.27
N GLN A 415 7.01 -13.54 2.00
CA GLN A 415 7.62 -12.22 1.78
C GLN A 415 7.19 -11.54 0.48
N ALA A 416 6.76 -12.31 -0.53
CA ALA A 416 6.38 -11.77 -1.83
C ALA A 416 5.11 -12.45 -2.38
N VAL A 417 4.57 -11.89 -3.46
CA VAL A 417 3.35 -12.34 -4.13
C VAL A 417 3.68 -12.73 -5.57
N ASN A 418 3.19 -13.88 -6.03
CA ASN A 418 3.43 -14.39 -7.39
C ASN A 418 4.91 -14.51 -7.74
N THR A 419 5.72 -14.99 -6.80
CA THR A 419 7.16 -15.25 -6.97
C THR A 419 7.48 -16.70 -6.67
N LEU A 420 8.73 -17.13 -6.91
CA LEU A 420 9.21 -18.47 -6.63
C LEU A 420 10.16 -18.47 -5.43
N VAL A 421 9.92 -19.38 -4.50
CA VAL A 421 10.85 -19.68 -3.40
C VAL A 421 11.38 -21.09 -3.57
N VAL A 422 12.69 -21.24 -3.52
CA VAL A 422 13.37 -22.54 -3.54
C VAL A 422 13.73 -22.92 -2.11
N LEU A 423 13.42 -24.17 -1.72
CA LEU A 423 13.79 -24.79 -0.47
C LEU A 423 14.64 -26.03 -0.79
N ASP A 424 15.80 -26.17 -0.19
CA ASP A 424 16.75 -27.25 -0.53
C ASP A 424 16.88 -28.30 0.59
N GLU A 425 17.51 -29.42 0.26
CA GLU A 425 17.75 -30.55 1.14
C GLU A 425 16.47 -31.20 1.70
N TYR A 426 15.47 -31.40 0.83
CA TYR A 426 14.32 -32.21 1.19
C TYR A 426 14.76 -33.69 1.40
N LYS A 427 14.32 -34.25 2.53
CA LYS A 427 14.51 -35.68 2.89
C LYS A 427 13.24 -36.23 3.50
N ASN A 428 13.04 -37.54 3.38
CA ASN A 428 11.88 -38.22 3.93
C ASN A 428 11.84 -38.27 5.47
N ASP A 429 12.96 -38.03 6.15
CA ASP A 429 13.12 -38.00 7.61
C ASP A 429 12.94 -36.58 8.23
N LEU A 430 12.42 -35.64 7.46
CA LEU A 430 12.11 -34.30 7.98
C LEU A 430 11.08 -34.32 9.13
N ASP A 431 11.23 -33.38 10.07
CA ASP A 431 10.27 -33.17 11.16
C ASP A 431 8.83 -33.08 10.62
N ILE A 432 7.92 -33.85 11.25
CA ILE A 432 6.51 -33.95 10.86
C ILE A 432 5.82 -32.57 10.76
N ARG A 433 6.24 -31.58 11.57
CA ARG A 433 5.71 -30.22 11.51
C ARG A 433 6.11 -29.50 10.22
N LYS A 434 7.32 -29.75 9.71
CA LYS A 434 7.77 -29.23 8.41
C LYS A 434 6.98 -29.88 7.28
N ILE A 435 6.77 -31.18 7.32
CA ILE A 435 5.94 -31.91 6.34
C ILE A 435 4.49 -31.38 6.37
N ALA A 436 3.91 -31.20 7.55
CA ALA A 436 2.56 -30.64 7.69
C ALA A 436 2.48 -29.21 7.12
N TYR A 437 3.50 -28.39 7.36
CA TYR A 437 3.60 -27.04 6.81
C TYR A 437 3.66 -27.08 5.26
N LEU A 438 4.52 -27.91 4.68
CA LEU A 438 4.64 -28.05 3.22
C LEU A 438 3.30 -28.48 2.59
N LYS A 439 2.57 -29.40 3.22
CA LYS A 439 1.22 -29.78 2.75
C LYS A 439 0.24 -28.62 2.73
N GLY A 440 0.33 -27.72 3.71
CA GLY A 440 -0.50 -26.52 3.79
C GLY A 440 -0.31 -25.54 2.63
N LEU A 441 0.89 -25.48 2.06
CA LEU A 441 1.24 -24.57 0.96
C LEU A 441 0.38 -24.81 -0.31
N TRP A 442 -0.06 -26.04 -0.53
CA TRP A 442 -0.99 -26.39 -1.62
C TRP A 442 -2.27 -25.55 -1.60
N GLY A 443 -2.88 -25.37 -0.44
CA GLY A 443 -4.06 -24.54 -0.24
C GLY A 443 -3.77 -23.07 0.07
N GLY A 444 -2.52 -22.61 -0.12
CA GLY A 444 -2.12 -21.23 0.20
C GLY A 444 -2.07 -20.92 1.69
N GLY A 445 -2.19 -21.92 2.57
CA GLY A 445 -2.11 -21.77 4.01
C GLY A 445 -0.67 -21.75 4.51
N GLY A 446 -0.30 -20.68 5.21
CA GLY A 446 0.92 -20.59 5.99
C GLY A 446 0.69 -20.88 7.47
N GLN A 447 1.60 -20.43 8.30
CA GLN A 447 1.50 -20.63 9.75
C GLN A 447 0.37 -19.78 10.36
N THR A 448 -0.41 -20.39 11.27
CA THR A 448 -1.39 -19.68 12.09
C THR A 448 -0.71 -19.22 13.38
N LYS A 449 -0.75 -17.90 13.65
CA LYS A 449 -0.24 -17.31 14.90
C LYS A 449 -1.42 -16.71 15.66
N LYS A 450 -1.47 -16.94 16.98
CA LYS A 450 -2.41 -16.23 17.85
C LYS A 450 -1.90 -14.82 18.07
N ASN A 451 -2.71 -13.83 17.76
CA ASN A 451 -2.36 -12.44 18.03
C ASN A 451 -2.60 -12.17 19.53
N THR A 452 -1.53 -11.82 20.25
CA THR A 452 -1.59 -11.56 21.70
C THR A 452 -1.89 -10.10 22.03
N SER A 453 -1.87 -9.20 21.04
CA SER A 453 -1.96 -7.75 21.24
C SER A 453 -3.35 -7.15 21.01
N THR A 454 -4.26 -7.84 20.30
CA THR A 454 -5.63 -7.37 20.01
C THR A 454 -6.56 -8.56 19.87
N ASP A 455 -7.73 -8.50 20.42
CA ASP A 455 -8.92 -9.35 20.28
C ASP A 455 -8.75 -10.90 20.33
N GLY A 456 -7.53 -11.41 20.54
CA GLY A 456 -7.26 -12.84 20.66
C GLY A 456 -7.53 -13.69 19.41
N MET A 457 -7.80 -13.07 18.25
CA MET A 457 -8.03 -13.79 17.00
C MET A 457 -6.75 -14.38 16.43
N ALA A 458 -6.84 -15.61 15.93
CA ALA A 458 -5.74 -16.25 15.23
C ALA A 458 -5.59 -15.68 13.83
N THR A 459 -4.40 -15.18 13.49
CA THR A 459 -4.08 -14.71 12.15
C THR A 459 -3.33 -15.79 11.39
N GLN A 460 -3.86 -16.24 10.27
CA GLN A 460 -3.19 -17.17 9.37
C GLN A 460 -2.40 -16.39 8.31
N THR A 461 -1.13 -16.74 8.13
CA THR A 461 -0.32 -16.20 7.05
C THR A 461 -0.81 -16.78 5.71
N ILE A 462 -1.12 -15.91 4.75
CA ILE A 462 -1.48 -16.32 3.39
C ILE A 462 -0.19 -16.41 2.56
N VAL A 463 0.05 -17.58 1.98
CA VAL A 463 1.17 -17.84 1.08
C VAL A 463 0.68 -17.73 -0.37
N THR A 464 1.31 -16.84 -1.12
CA THR A 464 0.97 -16.51 -2.51
C THR A 464 2.14 -16.73 -3.48
N THR A 465 3.21 -17.35 -3.01
CA THR A 465 4.39 -17.76 -3.81
C THR A 465 4.26 -19.18 -4.32
N GLY A 466 4.88 -19.49 -5.46
CA GLY A 466 5.21 -20.87 -5.84
C GLY A 466 6.39 -21.40 -5.01
N VAL A 467 6.43 -22.69 -4.78
CA VAL A 467 7.51 -23.33 -4.01
C VAL A 467 8.13 -24.48 -4.80
N ALA A 468 9.46 -24.44 -4.93
CA ALA A 468 10.27 -25.54 -5.46
C ALA A 468 11.04 -26.21 -4.32
N LEU A 469 10.93 -27.53 -4.23
CA LEU A 469 11.68 -28.38 -3.29
C LEU A 469 12.79 -29.10 -4.04
N CYS A 470 14.02 -28.99 -3.58
CA CYS A 470 15.14 -29.76 -4.06
C CYS A 470 15.54 -30.80 -3.01
N GLY A 471 15.85 -32.03 -3.43
CA GLY A 471 16.28 -33.06 -2.49
C GLY A 471 16.75 -34.34 -3.20
N GLN A 472 17.22 -35.29 -2.40
CA GLN A 472 17.55 -36.59 -2.93
C GLN A 472 16.31 -37.49 -3.01
N ASP A 473 15.40 -37.31 -2.05
CA ASP A 473 14.23 -38.18 -1.88
C ASP A 473 13.00 -37.59 -2.59
N LYS A 474 12.15 -38.53 -3.02
CA LYS A 474 10.77 -38.27 -3.41
C LYS A 474 9.90 -38.41 -2.16
N PRO A 475 8.87 -37.59 -1.93
CA PRO A 475 8.07 -37.63 -0.70
C PRO A 475 7.10 -38.82 -0.65
N THR A 476 7.66 -40.05 -0.77
CA THR A 476 6.89 -41.33 -0.81
C THR A 476 6.36 -41.75 0.55
N GLN A 477 6.89 -41.22 1.65
CA GLN A 477 6.43 -41.52 3.00
C GLN A 477 5.18 -40.74 3.41
N ASP A 478 4.88 -39.60 2.72
CA ASP A 478 3.66 -38.84 2.94
C ASP A 478 2.86 -38.70 1.63
N MET A 479 1.85 -39.58 1.47
CA MET A 479 1.01 -39.61 0.28
C MET A 479 0.32 -38.27 0.01
N ALA A 480 -0.03 -37.54 1.06
CA ALA A 480 -0.69 -36.22 0.88
C ALA A 480 0.25 -35.15 0.33
N LEU A 481 1.53 -35.17 0.68
CA LEU A 481 2.53 -34.28 0.08
C LEU A 481 2.86 -34.77 -1.34
N TYR A 482 2.95 -36.07 -1.54
CA TYR A 482 3.20 -36.69 -2.84
C TYR A 482 2.17 -36.24 -3.89
N THR A 483 0.89 -36.33 -3.59
CA THR A 483 -0.19 -35.95 -4.54
C THR A 483 -0.30 -34.46 -4.80
N ARG A 484 0.43 -33.61 -4.07
CA ARG A 484 0.44 -32.17 -4.19
C ARG A 484 1.65 -31.59 -4.91
N ALA A 485 2.47 -32.44 -5.50
CA ALA A 485 3.70 -32.05 -6.15
C ALA A 485 3.76 -32.47 -7.62
N ILE A 486 4.41 -31.62 -8.42
CA ILE A 486 4.89 -31.95 -9.77
C ILE A 486 6.34 -32.45 -9.61
N PHE A 487 6.69 -33.55 -10.22
CA PHE A 487 7.97 -34.21 -10.02
C PHE A 487 8.89 -34.07 -11.22
N LEU A 488 10.12 -33.58 -10.97
CA LEU A 488 11.23 -33.61 -11.92
C LEU A 488 12.31 -34.55 -11.43
N ALA A 489 12.55 -35.64 -12.18
CA ALA A 489 13.55 -36.64 -11.85
C ALA A 489 14.90 -36.30 -12.48
N PHE A 490 15.97 -36.46 -11.71
CA PHE A 490 17.35 -36.22 -12.14
C PHE A 490 18.18 -37.47 -11.87
N SER A 491 18.76 -38.07 -12.93
CA SER A 491 19.54 -39.31 -12.83
C SER A 491 20.95 -39.19 -13.42
N LYS A 492 21.18 -38.21 -14.32
CA LYS A 492 22.47 -38.09 -15.00
C LYS A 492 23.53 -37.49 -14.08
N THR A 493 24.62 -38.20 -13.85
CA THR A 493 25.71 -37.79 -12.95
C THR A 493 27.04 -37.54 -13.67
N SER A 494 27.15 -37.92 -14.96
CA SER A 494 28.35 -37.69 -15.77
C SER A 494 28.04 -36.84 -16.99
N PHE A 495 28.90 -35.89 -17.26
CA PHE A 495 28.73 -34.88 -18.30
C PHE A 495 29.99 -34.75 -19.13
N ASN A 496 29.86 -34.60 -20.46
CA ASN A 496 30.95 -34.28 -21.36
C ASN A 496 31.40 -32.80 -21.27
N GLN A 497 32.48 -32.44 -21.95
CA GLN A 497 33.03 -31.07 -21.88
C GLN A 497 32.09 -30.03 -22.45
N LEU A 498 31.32 -30.33 -23.50
CA LEU A 498 30.38 -29.41 -24.13
C LEU A 498 29.21 -29.12 -23.17
N GLU A 499 28.65 -30.15 -22.57
CA GLU A 499 27.57 -30.04 -21.58
C GLU A 499 28.00 -29.24 -20.36
N LYS A 500 29.24 -29.40 -19.88
CA LYS A 500 29.79 -28.59 -18.80
C LYS A 500 29.89 -27.12 -19.20
N LYS A 501 30.32 -26.82 -20.42
CA LYS A 501 30.38 -25.45 -20.93
C LYS A 501 29.00 -24.82 -21.01
N HIS A 502 27.99 -25.51 -21.56
CA HIS A 502 26.62 -25.01 -21.61
C HIS A 502 26.06 -24.73 -20.21
N TYR A 503 26.37 -25.58 -19.25
CA TYR A 503 26.03 -25.40 -17.85
C TYR A 503 26.70 -24.15 -17.24
N GLU A 504 28.01 -23.95 -17.46
CA GLU A 504 28.76 -22.79 -16.99
C GLU A 504 28.23 -21.48 -17.60
N ASP A 505 27.92 -21.49 -18.90
CA ASP A 505 27.30 -20.36 -19.60
C ASP A 505 25.93 -19.99 -19.00
N LEU A 506 25.10 -21.00 -18.68
CA LEU A 506 23.80 -20.81 -18.05
C LEU A 506 23.95 -20.22 -16.63
N VAL A 507 24.84 -20.78 -15.82
CA VAL A 507 25.12 -20.27 -14.45
C VAL A 507 25.60 -18.83 -14.51
N SER A 508 26.47 -18.51 -15.47
CA SER A 508 26.96 -17.14 -15.66
C SER A 508 25.84 -16.15 -15.99
N LEU A 509 24.87 -16.54 -16.82
CA LEU A 509 23.67 -15.71 -17.10
C LEU A 509 22.81 -15.51 -15.86
N CYS A 510 22.55 -16.58 -15.10
CA CYS A 510 21.75 -16.54 -13.88
C CYS A 510 22.39 -15.63 -12.81
N ASN A 511 23.74 -15.67 -12.70
CA ASN A 511 24.49 -14.83 -11.77
C ASN A 511 24.40 -13.32 -12.08
N LEU A 512 24.07 -12.94 -13.30
CA LEU A 512 23.80 -11.54 -13.67
C LEU A 512 22.38 -11.08 -13.32
N GLY A 513 21.49 -11.99 -12.90
CA GLY A 513 20.08 -11.73 -12.63
C GLY A 513 19.24 -11.74 -13.90
N LEU A 514 18.00 -12.18 -13.77
CA LEU A 514 17.04 -12.35 -14.88
C LEU A 514 15.72 -11.61 -14.64
N THR A 515 15.69 -10.62 -13.75
CA THR A 515 14.46 -9.90 -13.38
C THR A 515 13.82 -9.15 -14.55
N HIS A 516 14.60 -8.78 -15.57
CA HIS A 516 14.08 -8.21 -16.81
C HIS A 516 13.23 -9.21 -17.62
N LEU A 517 13.50 -10.51 -17.53
CA LEU A 517 12.67 -11.56 -18.14
C LEU A 517 11.32 -11.70 -17.43
N THR A 518 11.28 -11.46 -16.13
CA THR A 518 10.01 -11.38 -15.39
C THR A 518 9.12 -10.27 -15.94
N VAL A 519 9.70 -9.10 -16.24
CA VAL A 519 8.98 -8.00 -16.89
C VAL A 519 8.48 -8.41 -18.27
N GLU A 520 9.32 -9.10 -19.07
CA GLU A 520 8.92 -9.59 -20.41
C GLU A 520 7.70 -10.53 -20.32
N ILE A 521 7.66 -11.44 -19.33
CA ILE A 521 6.53 -12.37 -19.13
C ILE A 521 5.29 -11.62 -18.62
N LEU A 522 5.43 -10.73 -17.66
CA LEU A 522 4.31 -10.01 -17.04
C LEU A 522 3.58 -9.08 -18.03
N ASN A 523 4.24 -8.62 -19.08
CA ASN A 523 3.59 -7.86 -20.15
C ASN A 523 2.51 -8.65 -20.91
N HIS A 524 2.48 -9.98 -20.72
CA HIS A 524 1.44 -10.86 -21.28
C HIS A 524 0.35 -11.25 -20.27
N ARG A 525 0.28 -10.59 -19.10
CA ARG A 525 -0.65 -10.97 -18.04
C ARG A 525 -2.11 -10.93 -18.47
N GLU A 526 -2.54 -9.88 -19.13
CA GLU A 526 -3.94 -9.75 -19.60
C GLU A 526 -4.29 -10.85 -20.60
N LEU A 527 -3.36 -11.16 -21.51
CA LEU A 527 -3.54 -12.26 -22.46
C LEU A 527 -3.63 -13.60 -21.76
N PHE A 528 -2.81 -13.82 -20.71
CA PHE A 528 -2.86 -15.04 -19.90
C PHE A 528 -4.21 -15.15 -19.18
N GLU A 529 -4.67 -14.09 -18.54
CA GLU A 529 -5.93 -14.09 -17.77
C GLU A 529 -7.13 -14.42 -18.67
N LYS A 530 -7.20 -13.79 -19.85
CA LYS A 530 -8.23 -14.06 -20.85
C LYS A 530 -8.21 -15.51 -21.31
N ASN A 531 -7.08 -16.01 -21.78
CA ASN A 531 -6.95 -17.36 -22.35
C ASN A 531 -7.09 -18.44 -21.27
N PHE A 532 -6.62 -18.20 -20.04
CA PHE A 532 -6.74 -19.17 -18.94
C PHE A 532 -8.20 -19.48 -18.62
N SER A 533 -9.06 -18.46 -18.61
CA SER A 533 -10.49 -18.64 -18.36
C SER A 533 -11.16 -19.50 -19.43
N GLU A 534 -10.79 -19.33 -20.70
CA GLU A 534 -11.29 -20.13 -21.82
C GLU A 534 -10.80 -21.58 -21.77
N ILE A 535 -9.49 -21.78 -21.63
CA ILE A 535 -8.87 -23.12 -21.58
C ILE A 535 -9.39 -23.94 -20.40
N TYR A 536 -9.46 -23.31 -19.21
CA TYR A 536 -9.93 -23.99 -18.00
C TYR A 536 -11.40 -24.42 -18.07
N SER A 537 -12.22 -23.75 -18.86
CA SER A 537 -13.63 -24.16 -19.07
C SER A 537 -13.79 -25.35 -20.00
N ILE A 538 -12.75 -25.70 -20.78
CA ILE A 538 -12.74 -26.81 -21.74
C ILE A 538 -12.19 -28.09 -21.10
N THR A 539 -11.34 -27.96 -20.08
CA THR A 539 -10.77 -29.08 -19.32
C THR A 539 -11.60 -29.46 -18.11
#